data_d75e0c86a83f012bd5800180eaa19890
#
_entry.id   d75e0c86a83f012bd5800180eaa19890
#
_cell.length_a   1.000
_cell.length_b   1.000
_cell.length_c   1.000
_cell.angle_alpha   90.00
_cell.angle_beta   90.00
_cell.angle_gamma   90.00
#
_symmetry.space_group_name_H-M   'P 1'
#
loop_
_entity.id
_entity.type
_entity.pdbx_description
1 polymer ?
#
loop_
_entity_poly.entity_id
_entity_poly.type
_entity_poly.pdbx_seq_one_letter_code
_entity_poly.pdbx_strand_id
1 'polypeptide(L)'
;MRKLIVGAALALSLSSQAQAAIHEEPVTYKDGDTLLKGFVVYDDAKKGKRPGIVVVHEWWGITAHTRAEARRFAEQGYTAFVADMYGDAKTADNPTDASGLMKSVMGNPALVQSRFNAAFAELARNPHTDAKKIGASGYCMGGAVVLNAARAGADLAGVAAFHPSLGGYKTASAPMKAKVLVLNGADDPFNKPEQIDSFKKDMGAAKADLKFIDYPGAVHAFTNPEATEKGQKYKIPLAYNEKADKESKAEATKFFKAVFK
;
A
#
# COMPACT_ATOMS: atom_id res chain seq x y z
N MET A 1 -48.58 47.94 34.65
CA MET A 1 -47.88 47.60 33.40
C MET A 1 -46.78 46.61 33.73
N ARG A 2 -47.01 45.31 33.51
CA ARG A 2 -46.04 44.23 33.75
C ARG A 2 -45.33 43.92 32.43
N LYS A 3 -44.00 44.14 32.36
CA LYS A 3 -43.17 43.76 31.22
C LYS A 3 -42.80 42.30 31.31
N LEU A 4 -43.28 41.46 30.37
CA LEU A 4 -42.80 40.11 30.15
C LEU A 4 -41.43 40.17 29.42
N ILE A 5 -40.42 39.61 30.04
CA ILE A 5 -39.12 39.34 29.39
C ILE A 5 -39.18 37.91 28.86
N VAL A 6 -39.23 37.76 27.54
CA VAL A 6 -39.13 36.47 26.87
C VAL A 6 -37.64 36.18 26.69
N GLY A 7 -37.11 35.26 27.48
CA GLY A 7 -35.74 34.75 27.33
C GLY A 7 -35.70 33.74 26.21
N ALA A 8 -35.03 34.03 25.11
CA ALA A 8 -34.71 33.06 24.06
C ALA A 8 -33.53 32.18 24.50
N ALA A 9 -33.84 30.93 24.79
CA ALA A 9 -32.78 29.90 25.03
C ALA A 9 -32.18 29.48 23.69
N LEU A 10 -30.94 29.85 23.45
CA LEU A 10 -30.16 29.39 22.32
C LEU A 10 -29.69 27.95 22.61
N ALA A 11 -30.30 26.96 21.98
CA ALA A 11 -29.85 25.57 22.03
C ALA A 11 -28.61 25.44 21.14
N LEU A 12 -27.42 25.41 21.74
CA LEU A 12 -26.20 24.99 21.05
C LEU A 12 -26.27 23.50 20.78
N SER A 13 -26.57 23.10 19.56
CA SER A 13 -26.39 21.73 19.09
C SER A 13 -24.88 21.46 18.95
N LEU A 14 -24.30 20.78 19.95
CA LEU A 14 -23.00 20.15 19.88
C LEU A 14 -23.10 19.00 18.88
N SER A 15 -22.74 19.27 17.63
CA SER A 15 -22.44 18.19 16.67
C SER A 15 -21.16 17.50 17.14
N SER A 16 -21.29 16.38 17.85
CA SER A 16 -20.15 15.50 18.11
C SER A 16 -19.67 14.99 16.76
N GLN A 17 -18.55 15.52 16.28
CA GLN A 17 -17.84 14.87 15.17
C GLN A 17 -17.40 13.51 15.71
N ALA A 18 -17.99 12.43 15.19
CA ALA A 18 -17.53 11.09 15.47
C ALA A 18 -16.07 11.01 15.01
N GLN A 19 -15.16 10.95 15.98
CA GLN A 19 -13.74 10.78 15.71
C GLN A 19 -13.57 9.37 15.14
N ALA A 20 -12.79 9.25 14.07
CA ALA A 20 -12.49 7.96 13.45
C ALA A 20 -11.96 6.98 14.51
N ALA A 21 -12.65 5.88 14.71
CA ALA A 21 -12.19 4.79 15.57
C ALA A 21 -11.53 3.73 14.68
N ILE A 22 -10.21 3.88 14.48
CA ILE A 22 -9.45 2.94 13.65
C ILE A 22 -9.26 1.64 14.42
N HIS A 23 -9.86 0.57 13.91
CA HIS A 23 -9.64 -0.80 14.35
C HIS A 23 -8.53 -1.44 13.56
N GLU A 24 -7.69 -2.19 14.25
CA GLU A 24 -6.64 -3.00 13.68
C GLU A 24 -6.72 -4.40 14.29
N GLU A 25 -7.14 -5.37 13.50
CA GLU A 25 -7.37 -6.74 13.93
C GLU A 25 -6.38 -7.70 13.28
N PRO A 26 -5.67 -8.54 14.04
CA PRO A 26 -4.83 -9.58 13.48
C PRO A 26 -5.68 -10.64 12.76
N VAL A 27 -5.21 -11.07 11.59
CA VAL A 27 -5.87 -12.09 10.78
C VAL A 27 -4.86 -13.19 10.46
N THR A 28 -5.21 -14.43 10.79
CA THR A 28 -4.47 -15.61 10.36
C THR A 28 -5.19 -16.23 9.17
N TYR A 29 -4.46 -16.42 8.08
CA TYR A 29 -4.96 -17.00 6.84
C TYR A 29 -3.94 -17.98 6.25
N LYS A 30 -4.21 -18.58 5.11
CA LYS A 30 -3.34 -19.62 4.53
C LYS A 30 -3.05 -19.38 3.05
N ASP A 31 -1.85 -19.79 2.66
CA ASP A 31 -1.46 -20.05 1.27
C ASP A 31 -0.95 -21.52 1.21
N GLY A 32 -1.80 -22.44 0.72
CA GLY A 32 -1.59 -23.87 0.89
C GLY A 32 -1.47 -24.24 2.37
N ASP A 33 -0.37 -24.88 2.74
CA ASP A 33 -0.07 -25.26 4.14
C ASP A 33 0.63 -24.16 4.94
N THR A 34 1.03 -23.05 4.28
CA THR A 34 1.73 -21.95 4.95
C THR A 34 0.75 -21.06 5.69
N LEU A 35 0.98 -20.87 7.00
CA LEU A 35 0.26 -19.88 7.79
C LEU A 35 0.81 -18.47 7.49
N LEU A 36 -0.10 -17.56 7.20
CA LEU A 36 0.15 -16.16 6.99
C LEU A 36 -0.55 -15.36 8.08
N LYS A 37 0.11 -14.32 8.60
CA LYS A 37 -0.43 -13.48 9.67
C LYS A 37 -0.38 -12.01 9.26
N GLY A 38 -1.53 -11.49 8.88
CA GLY A 38 -1.71 -10.10 8.49
C GLY A 38 -2.57 -9.31 9.47
N PHE A 39 -3.05 -8.16 9.01
CA PHE A 39 -3.96 -7.30 9.77
C PHE A 39 -5.03 -6.74 8.84
N VAL A 40 -6.28 -6.72 9.30
CA VAL A 40 -7.31 -5.88 8.71
C VAL A 40 -7.42 -4.58 9.50
N VAL A 41 -7.50 -3.46 8.79
CA VAL A 41 -7.54 -2.12 9.39
C VAL A 41 -8.68 -1.34 8.76
N TYR A 42 -9.58 -0.78 9.58
CA TYR A 42 -10.75 -0.04 9.11
C TYR A 42 -11.23 0.97 10.15
N ASP A 43 -12.02 1.95 9.71
CA ASP A 43 -12.72 2.90 10.59
C ASP A 43 -14.13 2.37 10.90
N ASP A 44 -14.41 1.97 12.14
CA ASP A 44 -15.70 1.40 12.54
C ASP A 44 -16.82 2.44 12.75
N ALA A 45 -16.46 3.72 12.81
CA ALA A 45 -17.45 4.80 12.77
C ALA A 45 -18.18 4.85 11.41
N LYS A 46 -17.55 4.34 10.35
CA LYS A 46 -18.15 4.25 9.01
C LYS A 46 -18.91 2.94 8.86
N LYS A 47 -20.18 3.04 8.55
CA LYS A 47 -21.05 1.85 8.33
C LYS A 47 -21.05 1.43 6.87
N GLY A 48 -21.31 0.14 6.63
CA GLY A 48 -21.43 -0.45 5.31
C GLY A 48 -20.11 -0.87 4.68
N LYS A 49 -20.22 -1.43 3.47
CA LYS A 49 -19.08 -1.88 2.67
C LYS A 49 -18.38 -0.69 2.01
N ARG A 50 -17.07 -0.76 1.92
CA ARG A 50 -16.21 0.28 1.35
C ARG A 50 -15.12 -0.34 0.48
N PRO A 51 -14.48 0.41 -0.43
CA PRO A 51 -13.40 -0.13 -1.22
C PRO A 51 -12.28 -0.68 -0.34
N GLY A 52 -11.62 -1.75 -0.81
CA GLY A 52 -10.53 -2.42 -0.12
C GLY A 52 -9.17 -2.06 -0.71
N ILE A 53 -8.12 -2.04 0.12
CA ILE A 53 -6.74 -1.88 -0.31
C ILE A 53 -5.87 -2.96 0.34
N VAL A 54 -5.26 -3.83 -0.49
CA VAL A 54 -4.19 -4.72 -0.02
C VAL A 54 -2.92 -3.89 0.13
N VAL A 55 -2.32 -3.90 1.32
CA VAL A 55 -1.07 -3.19 1.63
C VAL A 55 0.07 -4.19 1.75
N VAL A 56 1.10 -4.06 0.91
CA VAL A 56 2.24 -4.97 0.87
C VAL A 56 3.49 -4.28 1.40
N HIS A 57 4.14 -4.95 2.35
CA HIS A 57 5.26 -4.44 3.13
C HIS A 57 6.57 -4.34 2.34
N GLU A 58 7.54 -3.58 2.89
CA GLU A 58 8.92 -3.55 2.45
C GLU A 58 9.63 -4.90 2.72
N TRP A 59 10.89 -5.03 2.35
CA TRP A 59 11.69 -6.25 2.57
C TRP A 59 11.92 -6.61 4.06
N TRP A 60 11.63 -5.69 4.98
CA TRP A 60 11.73 -5.93 6.43
C TRP A 60 10.60 -6.79 7.01
N GLY A 61 9.54 -7.09 6.23
CA GLY A 61 8.30 -7.68 6.74
C GLY A 61 7.31 -6.64 7.24
N ILE A 62 6.31 -7.06 8.01
CA ILE A 62 5.26 -6.18 8.54
C ILE A 62 5.81 -5.37 9.71
N THR A 63 6.26 -4.14 9.43
CA THR A 63 6.80 -3.20 10.40
C THR A 63 5.77 -2.15 10.84
N ALA A 64 6.16 -1.27 11.77
CA ALA A 64 5.37 -0.11 12.19
C ALA A 64 5.00 0.79 10.99
N HIS A 65 5.92 0.98 10.03
CA HIS A 65 5.66 1.74 8.81
C HIS A 65 4.50 1.14 7.99
N THR A 66 4.55 -0.16 7.70
CA THR A 66 3.47 -0.83 6.94
C THR A 66 2.11 -0.71 7.62
N ARG A 67 2.08 -0.87 8.96
CA ARG A 67 0.86 -0.73 9.76
C ARG A 67 0.35 0.71 9.75
N ALA A 68 1.24 1.70 9.83
CA ALA A 68 0.88 3.12 9.73
C ALA A 68 0.25 3.45 8.36
N GLU A 69 0.78 2.88 7.28
CA GLU A 69 0.22 3.07 5.94
C GLU A 69 -1.19 2.44 5.80
N ALA A 70 -1.40 1.27 6.40
CA ALA A 70 -2.73 0.66 6.44
C ALA A 70 -3.74 1.51 7.24
N ARG A 71 -3.33 2.08 8.38
CA ARG A 71 -4.16 3.02 9.16
C ARG A 71 -4.49 4.26 8.34
N ARG A 72 -3.53 4.82 7.63
CA ARG A 72 -3.75 5.99 6.74
C ARG A 72 -4.84 5.71 5.69
N PHE A 73 -4.86 4.51 5.11
CA PHE A 73 -5.95 4.13 4.20
C PHE A 73 -7.30 3.96 4.92
N ALA A 74 -7.29 3.39 6.11
CA ALA A 74 -8.52 3.26 6.92
C ALA A 74 -9.12 4.63 7.30
N GLU A 75 -8.28 5.61 7.68
CA GLU A 75 -8.68 7.00 7.93
C GLU A 75 -9.31 7.67 6.70
N GLN A 76 -8.85 7.31 5.50
CA GLN A 76 -9.43 7.76 4.24
C GLN A 76 -10.76 7.05 3.89
N GLY A 77 -11.16 6.07 4.67
CA GLY A 77 -12.43 5.37 4.55
C GLY A 77 -12.37 4.08 3.72
N TYR A 78 -11.19 3.51 3.54
CA TYR A 78 -11.01 2.19 2.96
C TYR A 78 -10.98 1.10 4.03
N THR A 79 -11.16 -0.16 3.63
CA THR A 79 -10.73 -1.31 4.42
C THR A 79 -9.35 -1.69 3.92
N ALA A 80 -8.33 -1.59 4.76
CA ALA A 80 -6.97 -1.99 4.41
C ALA A 80 -6.66 -3.39 4.94
N PHE A 81 -5.92 -4.19 4.18
CA PHE A 81 -5.42 -5.49 4.60
C PHE A 81 -3.91 -5.56 4.41
N VAL A 82 -3.18 -5.68 5.50
CA VAL A 82 -1.72 -5.85 5.49
C VAL A 82 -1.40 -7.30 5.17
N ALA A 83 -0.80 -7.53 4.00
CA ALA A 83 -0.44 -8.85 3.52
C ALA A 83 0.89 -9.32 4.14
N ASP A 84 0.91 -10.55 4.65
CA ASP A 84 2.13 -11.26 5.04
C ASP A 84 2.70 -12.01 3.83
N MET A 85 3.81 -11.51 3.28
CA MET A 85 4.46 -12.15 2.15
C MET A 85 5.45 -13.23 2.57
N TYR A 86 5.85 -13.29 3.86
CA TYR A 86 6.90 -14.19 4.32
C TYR A 86 6.39 -15.44 5.03
N GLY A 87 5.22 -15.36 5.61
CA GLY A 87 4.64 -16.39 6.46
C GLY A 87 4.99 -16.21 7.93
N ASP A 88 4.03 -16.50 8.77
CA ASP A 88 4.12 -16.42 10.23
C ASP A 88 4.56 -15.03 10.76
N ALA A 89 4.21 -13.97 10.01
CA ALA A 89 4.59 -12.57 10.26
C ALA A 89 6.10 -12.37 10.47
N LYS A 90 6.94 -13.11 9.78
CA LYS A 90 8.40 -12.97 9.88
C LYS A 90 8.84 -11.55 9.52
N THR A 91 9.76 -11.03 10.33
CA THR A 91 10.41 -9.73 10.14
C THR A 91 11.92 -9.89 10.20
N ALA A 92 12.63 -8.87 9.73
CA ALA A 92 14.08 -8.81 9.79
C ALA A 92 14.54 -7.45 10.31
N ASP A 93 15.56 -7.45 11.16
CA ASP A 93 16.14 -6.24 11.76
C ASP A 93 17.45 -5.82 11.11
N ASN A 94 17.98 -6.63 10.18
CA ASN A 94 19.22 -6.37 9.46
C ASN A 94 19.11 -6.77 7.98
N PRO A 95 19.96 -6.21 7.09
CA PRO A 95 19.88 -6.46 5.64
C PRO A 95 20.13 -7.91 5.22
N THR A 96 20.93 -8.66 5.98
CA THR A 96 21.23 -10.07 5.66
C THR A 96 19.97 -10.91 5.77
N ASP A 97 19.27 -10.83 6.90
CA ASP A 97 18.03 -11.56 7.13
C ASP A 97 16.91 -11.06 6.21
N ALA A 98 16.78 -9.73 6.03
CA ALA A 98 15.82 -9.16 5.10
C ALA A 98 16.03 -9.66 3.66
N SER A 99 17.29 -9.72 3.20
CA SER A 99 17.64 -10.27 1.89
C SER A 99 17.31 -11.76 1.79
N GLY A 100 17.54 -12.53 2.85
CA GLY A 100 17.16 -13.94 2.93
C GLY A 100 15.66 -14.16 2.79
N LEU A 101 14.85 -13.43 3.57
CA LEU A 101 13.39 -13.46 3.51
C LEU A 101 12.88 -13.03 2.12
N MET A 102 13.39 -11.92 1.61
CA MET A 102 12.99 -11.42 0.29
C MET A 102 13.29 -12.46 -0.81
N LYS A 103 14.50 -13.02 -0.84
CA LYS A 103 14.89 -14.02 -1.85
C LYS A 103 14.04 -15.28 -1.77
N SER A 104 13.65 -15.73 -0.57
CA SER A 104 12.82 -16.93 -0.40
C SER A 104 11.44 -16.82 -1.06
N VAL A 105 10.95 -15.58 -1.25
CA VAL A 105 9.66 -15.31 -1.88
C VAL A 105 9.82 -14.79 -3.30
N MET A 106 10.60 -13.72 -3.50
CA MET A 106 10.73 -13.06 -4.81
C MET A 106 11.43 -13.93 -5.86
N GLY A 107 12.22 -14.92 -5.45
CA GLY A 107 12.81 -15.92 -6.34
C GLY A 107 11.80 -16.87 -6.99
N ASN A 108 10.55 -16.90 -6.50
CA ASN A 108 9.48 -17.73 -7.03
C ASN A 108 8.23 -16.89 -7.38
N PRO A 109 8.07 -16.46 -8.63
CA PRO A 109 6.93 -15.64 -9.05
C PRO A 109 5.54 -16.25 -8.77
N ALA A 110 5.43 -17.58 -8.85
CA ALA A 110 4.18 -18.27 -8.54
C ALA A 110 3.84 -18.14 -7.04
N LEU A 111 4.82 -18.24 -6.16
CA LEU A 111 4.64 -18.03 -4.73
C LEU A 111 4.25 -16.60 -4.39
N VAL A 112 4.90 -15.61 -5.03
CA VAL A 112 4.52 -14.18 -4.88
C VAL A 112 3.06 -13.98 -5.23
N GLN A 113 2.63 -14.51 -6.37
CA GLN A 113 1.24 -14.39 -6.83
C GLN A 113 0.27 -15.13 -5.91
N SER A 114 0.61 -16.33 -5.46
CA SER A 114 -0.22 -17.13 -4.55
C SER A 114 -0.45 -16.41 -3.23
N ARG A 115 0.60 -15.90 -2.59
CA ARG A 115 0.50 -15.15 -1.32
C ARG A 115 -0.27 -13.84 -1.46
N PHE A 116 -0.05 -13.11 -2.56
CA PHE A 116 -0.84 -11.93 -2.84
C PHE A 116 -2.33 -12.27 -3.02
N ASN A 117 -2.65 -13.32 -3.78
CA ASN A 117 -4.02 -13.78 -3.99
C ASN A 117 -4.69 -14.24 -2.68
N ALA A 118 -3.96 -14.88 -1.78
CA ALA A 118 -4.47 -15.25 -0.45
C ALA A 118 -4.86 -14.00 0.35
N ALA A 119 -4.01 -12.98 0.40
CA ALA A 119 -4.32 -11.70 1.05
C ALA A 119 -5.50 -10.97 0.39
N PHE A 120 -5.55 -10.94 -0.95
CA PHE A 120 -6.67 -10.38 -1.70
C PHE A 120 -7.99 -11.07 -1.35
N ALA A 121 -7.99 -12.40 -1.30
CA ALA A 121 -9.17 -13.18 -0.96
C ALA A 121 -9.66 -12.93 0.47
N GLU A 122 -8.74 -12.76 1.45
CA GLU A 122 -9.10 -12.37 2.81
C GLU A 122 -9.78 -11.01 2.85
N LEU A 123 -9.19 -10.00 2.17
CA LEU A 123 -9.79 -8.67 2.08
C LEU A 123 -11.17 -8.71 1.40
N ALA A 124 -11.32 -9.46 0.32
CA ALA A 124 -12.58 -9.58 -0.42
C ALA A 124 -13.71 -10.22 0.42
N ARG A 125 -13.36 -11.15 1.34
CA ARG A 125 -14.32 -11.80 2.25
C ARG A 125 -14.66 -10.93 3.46
N ASN A 126 -13.88 -9.91 3.78
CA ASN A 126 -14.12 -9.07 4.96
C ASN A 126 -15.47 -8.36 4.86
N PRO A 127 -16.31 -8.38 5.92
CA PRO A 127 -17.67 -7.83 5.89
C PRO A 127 -17.71 -6.32 5.62
N HIS A 128 -16.63 -5.60 5.90
CA HIS A 128 -16.51 -4.16 5.65
C HIS A 128 -16.02 -3.82 4.23
N THR A 129 -15.67 -4.81 3.40
CA THR A 129 -15.12 -4.60 2.07
C THR A 129 -16.15 -4.76 0.96
N ASP A 130 -16.17 -3.81 0.03
CA ASP A 130 -16.81 -3.99 -1.27
C ASP A 130 -15.83 -4.79 -2.16
N ALA A 131 -16.09 -6.08 -2.31
CA ALA A 131 -15.26 -7.00 -3.08
C ALA A 131 -15.13 -6.64 -4.58
N LYS A 132 -15.99 -5.77 -5.11
CA LYS A 132 -15.92 -5.27 -6.49
C LYS A 132 -15.00 -4.05 -6.65
N LYS A 133 -14.54 -3.48 -5.54
CA LYS A 133 -13.71 -2.26 -5.50
C LYS A 133 -12.46 -2.52 -4.66
N ILE A 134 -11.53 -3.34 -5.17
CA ILE A 134 -10.27 -3.63 -4.50
C ILE A 134 -9.11 -3.05 -5.32
N GLY A 135 -8.21 -2.36 -4.63
CA GLY A 135 -6.91 -1.92 -5.13
C GLY A 135 -5.78 -2.47 -4.27
N ALA A 136 -4.54 -2.14 -4.63
CA ALA A 136 -3.39 -2.51 -3.84
C ALA A 136 -2.37 -1.37 -3.74
N SER A 137 -1.67 -1.30 -2.62
CA SER A 137 -0.55 -0.39 -2.39
C SER A 137 0.64 -1.18 -1.87
N GLY A 138 1.83 -0.91 -2.39
CA GLY A 138 3.04 -1.61 -1.97
C GLY A 138 4.24 -0.70 -1.90
N TYR A 139 5.19 -1.05 -1.03
CA TYR A 139 6.36 -0.26 -0.68
C TYR A 139 7.62 -1.07 -0.94
N CYS A 140 8.63 -0.51 -1.63
CA CYS A 140 9.88 -1.21 -1.96
C CYS A 140 9.62 -2.56 -2.68
N MET A 141 9.98 -3.68 -2.08
CA MET A 141 9.62 -5.04 -2.53
C MET A 141 8.10 -5.18 -2.75
N GLY A 142 7.30 -4.67 -1.82
CA GLY A 142 5.83 -4.71 -1.93
C GLY A 142 5.30 -3.93 -3.13
N GLY A 143 6.00 -2.85 -3.53
CA GLY A 143 5.71 -2.14 -4.77
C GLY A 143 5.88 -3.04 -6.00
N ALA A 144 6.96 -3.82 -6.03
CA ALA A 144 7.15 -4.83 -7.07
C ALA A 144 6.07 -5.91 -7.06
N VAL A 145 5.64 -6.37 -5.87
CA VAL A 145 4.57 -7.37 -5.71
C VAL A 145 3.26 -6.88 -6.30
N VAL A 146 2.79 -5.68 -5.95
CA VAL A 146 1.50 -5.17 -6.46
C VAL A 146 1.51 -4.88 -7.96
N LEU A 147 2.66 -4.43 -8.50
CA LEU A 147 2.84 -4.28 -9.94
C LEU A 147 2.79 -5.62 -10.66
N ASN A 148 3.43 -6.66 -10.12
CA ASN A 148 3.38 -8.01 -10.69
C ASN A 148 1.98 -8.62 -10.61
N ALA A 149 1.25 -8.42 -9.50
CA ALA A 149 -0.12 -8.88 -9.36
C ALA A 149 -1.04 -8.26 -10.42
N ALA A 150 -0.94 -6.94 -10.65
CA ALA A 150 -1.69 -6.25 -11.69
C ALA A 150 -1.34 -6.78 -13.10
N ARG A 151 -0.06 -7.05 -13.39
CA ARG A 151 0.42 -7.62 -14.67
C ARG A 151 -0.04 -9.05 -14.88
N ALA A 152 -0.15 -9.81 -13.80
CA ALA A 152 -0.69 -11.18 -13.84
C ALA A 152 -2.22 -11.22 -14.00
N GLY A 153 -2.88 -10.06 -14.05
CA GLY A 153 -4.33 -9.96 -14.28
C GLY A 153 -5.17 -10.10 -13.02
N ALA A 154 -4.61 -9.85 -11.82
CA ALA A 154 -5.41 -9.78 -10.61
C ALA A 154 -6.55 -8.76 -10.78
N ASP A 155 -7.72 -9.07 -10.22
CA ASP A 155 -8.94 -8.23 -10.35
C ASP A 155 -8.83 -6.99 -9.45
N LEU A 156 -7.90 -6.11 -9.83
CA LEU A 156 -7.59 -4.87 -9.13
C LEU A 156 -8.09 -3.67 -9.93
N ALA A 157 -8.77 -2.76 -9.27
CA ALA A 157 -9.18 -1.50 -9.87
C ALA A 157 -7.96 -0.58 -10.14
N GLY A 158 -6.97 -0.61 -9.25
CA GLY A 158 -5.70 0.09 -9.44
C GLY A 158 -4.66 -0.28 -8.40
N VAL A 159 -3.39 0.02 -8.73
CA VAL A 159 -2.24 -0.21 -7.86
C VAL A 159 -1.40 1.05 -7.70
N ALA A 160 -0.93 1.31 -6.48
CA ALA A 160 0.04 2.37 -6.17
C ALA A 160 1.32 1.72 -5.63
N ALA A 161 2.45 1.94 -6.31
CA ALA A 161 3.75 1.41 -5.95
C ALA A 161 4.68 2.55 -5.51
N PHE A 162 5.05 2.55 -4.23
CA PHE A 162 5.96 3.51 -3.64
C PHE A 162 7.39 2.99 -3.67
N HIS A 163 8.31 3.77 -4.22
CA HIS A 163 9.73 3.41 -4.38
C HIS A 163 9.94 1.92 -4.73
N PRO A 164 9.21 1.40 -5.77
CA PRO A 164 9.26 -0.01 -6.09
C PRO A 164 10.61 -0.38 -6.70
N SER A 165 11.01 -1.65 -6.55
CA SER A 165 12.04 -2.21 -7.42
C SER A 165 11.46 -2.44 -8.82
N LEU A 166 12.04 -1.81 -9.85
CA LEU A 166 11.52 -1.85 -11.24
C LEU A 166 12.24 -2.87 -12.13
N GLY A 167 13.23 -3.58 -11.61
CA GLY A 167 13.96 -4.60 -12.38
C GLY A 167 13.24 -5.94 -12.42
N GLY A 168 13.48 -6.69 -13.52
CA GLY A 168 13.04 -8.09 -13.61
C GLY A 168 11.57 -8.34 -13.98
N TYR A 169 10.87 -7.32 -14.48
CA TYR A 169 9.50 -7.50 -14.96
C TYR A 169 9.48 -8.25 -16.30
N LYS A 170 8.59 -9.23 -16.38
CA LYS A 170 8.24 -9.84 -17.68
C LYS A 170 7.08 -9.05 -18.29
N THR A 171 7.08 -8.93 -19.61
CA THR A 171 5.97 -8.30 -20.36
C THR A 171 4.64 -8.97 -19.98
N ALA A 172 3.60 -8.18 -19.73
CA ALA A 172 2.28 -8.72 -19.47
C ALA A 172 1.77 -9.49 -20.69
N SER A 173 1.13 -10.62 -20.46
CA SER A 173 0.57 -11.47 -21.52
C SER A 173 -0.74 -10.94 -22.11
N ALA A 174 -1.37 -9.95 -21.48
CA ALA A 174 -2.62 -9.33 -21.89
C ALA A 174 -2.66 -7.85 -21.50
N PRO A 175 -3.57 -7.04 -22.08
CA PRO A 175 -3.78 -5.67 -21.65
C PRO A 175 -4.08 -5.60 -20.15
N MET A 176 -3.39 -4.70 -19.44
CA MET A 176 -3.63 -4.49 -18.02
C MET A 176 -4.96 -3.78 -17.79
N LYS A 177 -5.77 -4.32 -16.88
CA LYS A 177 -7.05 -3.70 -16.48
C LYS A 177 -6.86 -2.67 -15.36
N ALA A 178 -5.97 -2.96 -14.41
CA ALA A 178 -5.69 -2.10 -13.28
C ALA A 178 -5.03 -0.79 -13.73
N LYS A 179 -5.47 0.34 -13.20
CA LYS A 179 -4.72 1.60 -13.30
C LYS A 179 -3.44 1.50 -12.47
N VAL A 180 -2.37 2.13 -12.92
CA VAL A 180 -1.05 2.02 -12.31
C VAL A 180 -0.51 3.39 -11.94
N LEU A 181 -0.16 3.56 -10.67
CA LEU A 181 0.59 4.71 -10.16
C LEU A 181 1.93 4.24 -9.63
N VAL A 182 3.01 4.78 -10.17
CA VAL A 182 4.38 4.57 -9.67
C VAL A 182 4.90 5.88 -9.10
N LEU A 183 5.40 5.83 -7.89
CA LEU A 183 5.91 6.94 -7.09
C LEU A 183 7.39 6.63 -6.80
N ASN A 184 8.28 7.12 -7.66
CA ASN A 184 9.70 6.77 -7.68
C ASN A 184 10.56 7.87 -7.06
N GLY A 185 11.60 7.50 -6.31
CA GLY A 185 12.66 8.42 -5.95
C GLY A 185 13.55 8.68 -7.17
N ALA A 186 13.70 9.95 -7.58
CA ALA A 186 14.48 10.28 -8.76
C ALA A 186 15.98 9.93 -8.61
N ASP A 187 16.46 9.92 -7.36
CA ASP A 187 17.84 9.63 -7.02
C ASP A 187 18.02 8.21 -6.45
N ASP A 188 17.04 7.32 -6.67
CA ASP A 188 17.06 5.93 -6.19
C ASP A 188 18.05 5.10 -7.00
N PRO A 189 19.22 4.68 -6.43
CA PRO A 189 20.24 3.93 -7.16
C PRO A 189 19.84 2.48 -7.46
N PHE A 190 18.74 1.99 -6.86
CA PHE A 190 18.22 0.66 -7.19
C PHE A 190 17.39 0.64 -8.48
N ASN A 191 16.97 1.81 -8.98
CA ASN A 191 16.26 1.97 -10.24
C ASN A 191 17.10 2.73 -11.25
N LYS A 192 17.95 2.03 -11.99
CA LYS A 192 18.76 2.64 -13.04
C LYS A 192 17.87 3.17 -14.18
N PRO A 193 18.31 4.23 -14.91
CA PRO A 193 17.54 4.81 -16.02
C PRO A 193 17.05 3.75 -17.02
N GLU A 194 17.91 2.80 -17.39
CA GLU A 194 17.57 1.75 -18.35
C GLU A 194 16.48 0.81 -17.85
N GLN A 195 16.41 0.58 -16.52
CA GLN A 195 15.36 -0.22 -15.90
C GLN A 195 14.03 0.53 -15.90
N ILE A 196 14.05 1.83 -15.63
CA ILE A 196 12.87 2.71 -15.69
C ILE A 196 12.33 2.76 -17.12
N ASP A 197 13.18 2.94 -18.12
CA ASP A 197 12.81 2.98 -19.53
C ASP A 197 12.23 1.64 -19.99
N SER A 198 12.87 0.53 -19.62
CA SER A 198 12.37 -0.82 -19.91
C SER A 198 11.00 -1.04 -19.26
N PHE A 199 10.83 -0.64 -18.00
CA PHE A 199 9.54 -0.73 -17.30
C PHE A 199 8.45 0.08 -18.02
N LYS A 200 8.72 1.35 -18.37
CA LYS A 200 7.76 2.21 -19.08
C LYS A 200 7.38 1.62 -20.45
N LYS A 201 8.36 1.07 -21.17
CA LYS A 201 8.13 0.37 -22.45
C LYS A 201 7.23 -0.86 -22.28
N ASP A 202 7.48 -1.68 -21.26
CA ASP A 202 6.68 -2.88 -20.96
C ASP A 202 5.25 -2.51 -20.57
N MET A 203 5.06 -1.45 -19.77
CA MET A 203 3.74 -0.92 -19.42
C MET A 203 2.99 -0.41 -20.64
N GLY A 204 3.67 0.27 -21.56
CA GLY A 204 3.09 0.72 -22.83
C GLY A 204 2.66 -0.46 -23.72
N ALA A 205 3.48 -1.50 -23.83
CA ALA A 205 3.15 -2.72 -24.55
C ALA A 205 1.93 -3.45 -23.95
N ALA A 206 1.78 -3.40 -22.63
CA ALA A 206 0.63 -3.93 -21.89
C ALA A 206 -0.61 -3.01 -21.95
N LYS A 207 -0.53 -1.87 -22.64
CA LYS A 207 -1.59 -0.84 -22.70
C LYS A 207 -2.07 -0.40 -21.31
N ALA A 208 -1.14 -0.32 -20.34
CA ALA A 208 -1.44 0.08 -18.98
C ALA A 208 -1.77 1.58 -18.92
N ASP A 209 -2.81 1.95 -18.16
CA ASP A 209 -3.06 3.33 -17.73
C ASP A 209 -2.05 3.65 -16.62
N LEU A 210 -0.83 4.08 -17.04
CA LEU A 210 0.31 4.33 -16.16
C LEU A 210 0.50 5.82 -15.91
N LYS A 211 0.49 6.19 -14.61
CA LYS A 211 1.06 7.45 -14.13
C LYS A 211 2.36 7.15 -13.38
N PHE A 212 3.46 7.71 -13.86
CA PHE A 212 4.80 7.56 -13.26
C PHE A 212 5.28 8.93 -12.78
N ILE A 213 5.66 9.04 -11.51
CA ILE A 213 6.12 10.30 -10.91
C ILE A 213 7.48 10.06 -10.28
N ASP A 214 8.45 10.89 -10.67
CA ASP A 214 9.78 10.96 -10.06
C ASP A 214 9.82 12.11 -9.04
N TYR A 215 10.34 11.83 -7.83
CA TYR A 215 10.53 12.81 -6.77
C TYR A 215 11.99 13.20 -6.65
N PRO A 216 12.39 14.42 -7.13
CA PRO A 216 13.77 14.89 -7.05
C PRO A 216 14.29 14.92 -5.61
N GLY A 217 15.53 14.47 -5.39
CA GLY A 217 16.17 14.44 -4.07
C GLY A 217 15.72 13.27 -3.18
N ALA A 218 14.80 12.42 -3.66
CA ALA A 218 14.37 11.23 -2.94
C ALA A 218 15.12 9.99 -3.44
N VAL A 219 15.64 9.21 -2.49
CA VAL A 219 16.24 7.88 -2.73
C VAL A 219 15.25 6.77 -2.37
N HIS A 220 15.70 5.52 -2.29
CA HIS A 220 14.85 4.38 -1.92
C HIS A 220 14.27 4.51 -0.50
N ALA A 221 13.07 3.97 -0.29
CA ALA A 221 12.34 3.97 1.00
C ALA A 221 12.01 5.38 1.55
N PHE A 222 11.85 6.37 0.67
CA PHE A 222 11.62 7.76 1.05
C PHE A 222 10.33 8.02 1.87
N THR A 223 9.41 7.06 1.92
CA THR A 223 8.18 7.15 2.75
C THR A 223 8.36 6.62 4.16
N ASN A 224 9.46 5.91 4.45
CA ASN A 224 9.67 5.26 5.74
C ASN A 224 10.50 6.16 6.67
N PRO A 225 9.95 6.65 7.80
CA PRO A 225 10.68 7.51 8.73
C PRO A 225 11.96 6.89 9.30
N GLU A 226 12.02 5.55 9.40
CA GLU A 226 13.20 4.82 9.89
C GLU A 226 14.29 4.63 8.83
N ALA A 227 14.02 4.99 7.56
CA ALA A 227 14.91 4.69 6.45
C ALA A 227 16.27 5.37 6.57
N THR A 228 16.32 6.61 7.07
CA THR A 228 17.58 7.34 7.23
C THR A 228 18.50 6.67 8.24
N GLU A 229 17.98 6.29 9.41
CA GLU A 229 18.74 5.59 10.43
C GLU A 229 19.25 4.24 9.93
N LYS A 230 18.38 3.44 9.32
CA LYS A 230 18.76 2.14 8.76
C LYS A 230 19.78 2.29 7.62
N GLY A 231 19.60 3.29 6.75
CA GLY A 231 20.56 3.61 5.68
C GLY A 231 21.96 3.91 6.21
N GLN A 232 22.06 4.75 7.23
CA GLN A 232 23.33 5.10 7.87
C GLN A 232 23.96 3.90 8.60
N LYS A 233 23.17 3.20 9.41
CA LYS A 233 23.61 2.05 10.21
C LYS A 233 24.19 0.94 9.35
N TYR A 234 23.53 0.64 8.24
CA TYR A 234 23.89 -0.50 7.38
C TYR A 234 24.65 -0.09 6.09
N LYS A 235 24.91 1.20 5.91
CA LYS A 235 25.57 1.76 4.70
C LYS A 235 24.86 1.34 3.40
N ILE A 236 23.53 1.43 3.40
CA ILE A 236 22.68 1.17 2.24
C ILE A 236 21.94 2.45 1.85
N PRO A 237 21.64 2.68 0.56
CA PRO A 237 21.10 3.95 0.06
C PRO A 237 19.60 4.07 0.34
N LEU A 238 19.23 4.11 1.61
CA LEU A 238 17.88 4.37 2.08
C LEU A 238 17.85 5.70 2.84
N ALA A 239 16.86 6.53 2.58
CA ALA A 239 16.62 7.72 3.38
C ALA A 239 15.17 8.18 3.30
N TYR A 240 14.63 8.65 4.43
CA TYR A 240 13.34 9.33 4.48
C TYR A 240 13.45 10.71 3.82
N ASN A 241 12.43 11.07 3.04
CA ASN A 241 12.31 12.41 2.48
C ASN A 241 10.89 12.93 2.74
N GLU A 242 10.75 13.83 3.69
CA GLU A 242 9.45 14.34 4.16
C GLU A 242 8.60 14.96 3.04
N LYS A 243 9.24 15.71 2.12
CA LYS A 243 8.54 16.34 1.00
C LYS A 243 7.98 15.29 0.05
N ALA A 244 8.83 14.35 -0.39
CA ALA A 244 8.43 13.26 -1.28
C ALA A 244 7.38 12.34 -0.63
N ASP A 245 7.51 12.06 0.66
CA ASP A 245 6.52 11.28 1.43
C ASP A 245 5.15 11.95 1.40
N LYS A 246 5.06 13.23 1.78
CA LYS A 246 3.79 13.97 1.78
C LYS A 246 3.17 14.09 0.40
N GLU A 247 3.95 14.44 -0.61
CA GLU A 247 3.47 14.61 -1.99
C GLU A 247 3.01 13.27 -2.58
N SER A 248 3.76 12.19 -2.41
CA SER A 248 3.41 10.87 -2.91
C SER A 248 2.15 10.30 -2.25
N LYS A 249 1.99 10.47 -0.95
CA LYS A 249 0.77 10.09 -0.22
C LYS A 249 -0.45 10.88 -0.67
N ALA A 250 -0.30 12.18 -0.92
CA ALA A 250 -1.36 13.01 -1.47
C ALA A 250 -1.77 12.56 -2.89
N GLU A 251 -0.79 12.18 -3.72
CA GLU A 251 -1.03 11.69 -5.05
C GLU A 251 -1.74 10.32 -5.05
N ALA A 252 -1.31 9.40 -4.18
CA ALA A 252 -1.98 8.11 -4.01
C ALA A 252 -3.41 8.26 -3.49
N THR A 253 -3.67 9.26 -2.63
CA THR A 253 -5.03 9.59 -2.17
C THR A 253 -5.92 10.04 -3.32
N LYS A 254 -5.43 10.92 -4.20
CA LYS A 254 -6.15 11.36 -5.41
C LYS A 254 -6.40 10.19 -6.36
N PHE A 255 -5.39 9.36 -6.56
CA PHE A 255 -5.45 8.19 -7.42
C PHE A 255 -6.54 7.21 -6.97
N PHE A 256 -6.53 6.75 -5.72
CA PHE A 256 -7.54 5.80 -5.25
C PHE A 256 -8.96 6.40 -5.21
N LYS A 257 -9.11 7.69 -4.90
CA LYS A 257 -10.42 8.37 -5.03
C LYS A 257 -10.95 8.37 -6.47
N ALA A 258 -10.07 8.46 -7.47
CA ALA A 258 -10.46 8.42 -8.88
C ALA A 258 -10.76 6.99 -9.35
N VAL A 259 -9.98 6.01 -8.87
CA VAL A 259 -10.10 4.59 -9.23
C VAL A 259 -11.40 3.96 -8.72
N PHE A 260 -11.88 4.36 -7.54
CA PHE A 260 -13.05 3.77 -6.88
C PHE A 260 -14.37 4.53 -7.11
N LYS A 261 -14.36 5.56 -7.95
CA LYS A 261 -15.61 6.19 -8.42
C LYS A 261 -16.41 5.24 -9.29
#